data_9c611e3e99a8d90469bdf98043c97093
#
_entry.id   9c611e3e99a8d90469bdf98043c97093
#
_cell.length_a   1.000
_cell.length_b   1.000
_cell.length_c   1.000
_cell.angle_alpha   90.00
_cell.angle_beta   90.00
_cell.angle_gamma   90.00
#
_symmetry.space_group_name_H-M   'P 1'
#
loop_
_entity.id
_entity.type
_entity.pdbx_description
1 polymer ?
#
loop_
_entity_poly.entity_id
_entity_poly.type
_entity_poly.pdbx_seq_one_letter_code
_entity_poly.pdbx_strand_id
1 'polypeptide(L)'
;MSDEGRKKIFGLHPNVFYTGLTSLLTDVSSEMIFNLIPLYLTNVLRAPMEIVGLVGGVSEGADAIFRMLSGWFSDKIGKRKVLAVSGYSISTVAKPFLYLASAWGGVLAVRFADRLGKGVRSSSRDALIADSISETERGRAFGLHRTMDTTGAFLGIFIAALVVWLVLGAGTIDLTRGVFQTLAWACVIPAVLAVILMQILVHEVKPKEAPRAATRFPLSGIKGVFSTRFWIFLVILAVFNLGSMPANYFVIMRAQDLGSPLLQVLLMLVLFNAVYAAASLPMGILSDKLGRRRVLALGWSIYTLVYVGFALSSTVWHVWLAFGCLGIYAAIVEGVSRAFVADLAPAELRGTAYGLYYCVVGICVLVGGVVGGVVWDKIGPAATFYFGAGLAFLAMLGIVTLIKE
;
A
#
# COMPACT_ATOMS: atom_id res chain seq x y z
N MET A 1 -4.43 31.73 -19.12
CA MET A 1 -3.66 32.42 -18.07
C MET A 1 -2.41 31.61 -17.85
N SER A 2 -1.23 32.20 -18.08
CA SER A 2 0.06 31.56 -17.89
C SER A 2 0.27 31.21 -16.42
N ASP A 3 0.76 30.02 -16.13
CA ASP A 3 0.95 29.44 -14.79
C ASP A 3 2.03 30.15 -13.95
N GLU A 4 2.79 31.08 -14.54
CA GLU A 4 3.94 31.78 -13.96
C GLU A 4 3.61 32.83 -12.87
N GLY A 5 2.33 33.16 -12.63
CA GLY A 5 1.92 34.20 -11.66
C GLY A 5 1.41 33.67 -10.32
N ARG A 6 1.36 32.36 -10.06
CA ARG A 6 0.80 31.82 -8.82
C ARG A 6 1.81 31.89 -7.68
N LYS A 7 1.38 32.41 -6.51
CA LYS A 7 2.21 32.43 -5.30
C LYS A 7 2.61 31.01 -4.93
N LYS A 8 3.91 30.74 -4.88
CA LYS A 8 4.46 29.45 -4.42
C LYS A 8 4.12 29.21 -2.95
N ILE A 9 3.75 27.98 -2.60
CA ILE A 9 3.52 27.53 -1.22
C ILE A 9 4.73 26.68 -0.84
N PHE A 10 5.39 27.00 0.25
CA PHE A 10 6.69 26.41 0.62
C PHE A 10 7.72 26.40 -0.53
N GLY A 11 7.68 27.42 -1.39
CA GLY A 11 8.58 27.53 -2.53
C GLY A 11 8.31 26.57 -3.68
N LEU A 12 7.18 25.84 -3.67
CA LEU A 12 6.73 24.91 -4.70
C LEU A 12 5.43 25.39 -5.36
N HIS A 13 5.10 24.83 -6.52
CA HIS A 13 3.83 25.09 -7.19
C HIS A 13 2.63 24.72 -6.30
N PRO A 14 1.55 25.51 -6.22
CA PRO A 14 0.39 25.25 -5.34
C PRO A 14 -0.25 23.87 -5.53
N ASN A 15 -0.25 23.33 -6.75
CA ASN A 15 -0.75 21.98 -7.00
C ASN A 15 -0.08 20.92 -6.12
N VAL A 16 1.23 21.05 -5.85
CA VAL A 16 1.96 20.08 -5.00
C VAL A 16 1.40 20.08 -3.58
N PHE A 17 1.17 21.27 -3.03
CA PHE A 17 0.62 21.40 -1.69
C PHE A 17 -0.83 20.88 -1.61
N TYR A 18 -1.69 21.29 -2.56
CA TYR A 18 -3.09 20.90 -2.53
C TYR A 18 -3.31 19.41 -2.86
N THR A 19 -2.52 18.82 -3.75
CA THR A 19 -2.55 17.37 -3.96
C THR A 19 -2.05 16.60 -2.74
N GLY A 20 -1.03 17.12 -2.05
CA GLY A 20 -0.55 16.58 -0.79
C GLY A 20 -1.62 16.63 0.31
N LEU A 21 -2.31 17.76 0.46
CA LEU A 21 -3.41 17.92 1.42
C LEU A 21 -4.61 17.02 1.10
N THR A 22 -4.94 16.87 -0.18
CA THR A 22 -5.95 15.90 -0.66
C THR A 22 -5.56 14.48 -0.27
N SER A 23 -4.30 14.11 -0.46
CA SER A 23 -3.79 12.78 -0.11
C SER A 23 -3.81 12.55 1.39
N LEU A 24 -3.38 13.53 2.19
CA LEU A 24 -3.45 13.50 3.65
C LEU A 24 -4.87 13.20 4.13
N LEU A 25 -5.87 13.97 3.69
CA LEU A 25 -7.26 13.76 4.09
C LEU A 25 -7.81 12.40 3.64
N THR A 26 -7.41 11.96 2.44
CA THR A 26 -7.82 10.64 1.94
C THR A 26 -7.21 9.52 2.77
N ASP A 27 -5.96 9.65 3.18
CA ASP A 27 -5.30 8.65 4.00
C ASP A 27 -5.80 8.66 5.45
N VAL A 28 -6.11 9.83 6.03
CA VAL A 28 -6.89 9.91 7.29
C VAL A 28 -8.16 9.09 7.17
N SER A 29 -8.94 9.30 6.10
CA SER A 29 -10.18 8.56 5.87
C SER A 29 -9.96 7.06 5.72
N SER A 30 -8.98 6.65 4.93
CA SER A 30 -8.74 5.24 4.58
C SER A 30 -8.18 4.45 5.76
N GLU A 31 -7.18 4.99 6.44
CA GLU A 31 -6.49 4.31 7.53
C GLU A 31 -7.35 4.24 8.81
N MET A 32 -8.30 5.17 8.96
CA MET A 32 -9.29 5.12 10.05
C MET A 32 -10.16 3.85 10.01
N ILE A 33 -10.45 3.32 8.83
CA ILE A 33 -11.42 2.23 8.70
C ILE A 33 -10.81 0.93 8.15
N PHE A 34 -9.86 1.01 7.21
CA PHE A 34 -9.44 -0.19 6.48
C PHE A 34 -8.57 -1.15 7.28
N ASN A 35 -7.85 -0.65 8.29
CA ASN A 35 -7.11 -1.50 9.23
C ASN A 35 -8.03 -2.31 10.16
N LEU A 36 -9.29 -1.92 10.29
CA LEU A 36 -10.29 -2.63 11.09
C LEU A 36 -11.06 -3.70 10.28
N ILE A 37 -10.88 -3.76 8.96
CA ILE A 37 -11.60 -4.72 8.10
C ILE A 37 -11.34 -6.18 8.49
N PRO A 38 -10.11 -6.67 8.72
CA PRO A 38 -9.91 -8.05 9.14
C PRO A 38 -10.67 -8.37 10.43
N LEU A 39 -10.64 -7.46 11.39
CA LEU A 39 -11.38 -7.58 12.66
C LEU A 39 -12.89 -7.53 12.46
N TYR A 40 -13.39 -6.68 11.55
CA TYR A 40 -14.81 -6.64 11.21
C TYR A 40 -15.29 -7.94 10.57
N LEU A 41 -14.50 -8.49 9.65
CA LEU A 41 -14.79 -9.76 9.00
C LEU A 41 -14.87 -10.90 10.01
N THR A 42 -13.95 -10.99 10.95
CA THR A 42 -13.89 -12.09 11.93
C THR A 42 -14.81 -11.88 13.14
N ASN A 43 -14.73 -10.74 13.81
CA ASN A 43 -15.48 -10.49 15.05
C ASN A 43 -16.98 -10.29 14.80
N VAL A 44 -17.33 -9.55 13.73
CA VAL A 44 -18.73 -9.17 13.47
C VAL A 44 -19.40 -10.05 12.44
N LEU A 45 -18.74 -10.33 11.31
CA LEU A 45 -19.31 -11.13 10.23
C LEU A 45 -19.02 -12.61 10.35
N ARG A 46 -18.18 -13.03 11.32
CA ARG A 46 -17.80 -14.42 11.57
C ARG A 46 -17.24 -15.14 10.33
N ALA A 47 -16.55 -14.39 9.49
CA ALA A 47 -15.91 -14.92 8.29
C ALA A 47 -14.65 -15.71 8.67
N PRO A 48 -14.36 -16.84 8.00
CA PRO A 48 -13.12 -17.58 8.17
C PRO A 48 -11.91 -16.79 7.62
N MET A 49 -10.72 -17.18 8.02
CA MET A 49 -9.48 -16.49 7.60
C MET A 49 -9.20 -16.63 6.10
N GLU A 50 -9.71 -17.66 5.44
CA GLU A 50 -9.72 -17.76 3.98
C GLU A 50 -10.38 -16.53 3.33
N ILE A 51 -11.53 -16.08 3.84
CA ILE A 51 -12.23 -14.88 3.36
C ILE A 51 -11.48 -13.61 3.72
N VAL A 52 -10.88 -13.54 4.90
CA VAL A 52 -10.02 -12.40 5.29
C VAL A 52 -8.84 -12.27 4.31
N GLY A 53 -8.18 -13.39 4.01
CA GLY A 53 -7.10 -13.45 3.03
C GLY A 53 -7.54 -13.09 1.62
N LEU A 54 -8.73 -13.55 1.19
CA LEU A 54 -9.33 -13.19 -0.11
C LEU A 54 -9.59 -11.68 -0.21
N VAL A 55 -10.25 -11.08 0.79
CA VAL A 55 -10.57 -9.64 0.81
C VAL A 55 -9.30 -8.81 0.80
N GLY A 56 -8.30 -9.18 1.59
CA GLY A 56 -6.99 -8.52 1.61
C GLY A 56 -6.25 -8.66 0.28
N GLY A 57 -6.17 -9.88 -0.25
CA GLY A 57 -5.49 -10.20 -1.49
C GLY A 57 -6.13 -9.53 -2.71
N VAL A 58 -7.46 -9.54 -2.83
CA VAL A 58 -8.19 -8.79 -3.89
C VAL A 58 -7.93 -7.30 -3.77
N SER A 59 -7.90 -6.77 -2.55
CA SER A 59 -7.61 -5.35 -2.33
C SER A 59 -6.23 -4.95 -2.87
N GLU A 60 -5.18 -5.66 -2.49
CA GLU A 60 -3.82 -5.35 -2.91
C GLU A 60 -3.61 -5.65 -4.41
N GLY A 61 -4.16 -6.76 -4.92
CA GLY A 61 -4.10 -7.13 -6.32
C GLY A 61 -4.82 -6.13 -7.24
N ALA A 62 -5.99 -5.65 -6.84
CA ALA A 62 -6.73 -4.64 -7.58
C ALA A 62 -5.97 -3.31 -7.65
N ASP A 63 -5.40 -2.83 -6.53
CA ASP A 63 -4.59 -1.59 -6.53
C ASP A 63 -3.44 -1.69 -7.55
N ALA A 64 -2.70 -2.80 -7.54
CA ALA A 64 -1.58 -3.03 -8.44
C ALA A 64 -2.00 -2.99 -9.92
N ILE A 65 -3.06 -3.70 -10.28
CA ILE A 65 -3.56 -3.79 -11.66
C ILE A 65 -4.11 -2.43 -12.14
N PHE A 66 -4.95 -1.79 -11.33
CA PHE A 66 -5.55 -0.52 -11.72
C PHE A 66 -4.55 0.63 -11.78
N ARG A 67 -3.51 0.61 -10.97
CA ARG A 67 -2.41 1.58 -11.05
C ARG A 67 -1.66 1.50 -12.37
N MET A 68 -1.42 0.28 -12.86
CA MET A 68 -0.80 0.04 -14.17
C MET A 68 -1.71 0.55 -15.31
N LEU A 69 -2.98 0.16 -15.32
CA LEU A 69 -3.94 0.54 -16.36
C LEU A 69 -4.20 2.06 -16.39
N SER A 70 -4.31 2.67 -15.23
CA SER A 70 -4.56 4.11 -15.09
C SER A 70 -3.41 4.96 -15.60
N GLY A 71 -2.15 4.55 -15.39
CA GLY A 71 -1.00 5.25 -15.94
C GLY A 71 -1.08 5.36 -17.45
N TRP A 72 -1.30 4.23 -18.13
CA TRP A 72 -1.46 4.20 -19.59
C TRP A 72 -2.65 5.05 -20.07
N PHE A 73 -3.79 4.98 -19.36
CA PHE A 73 -4.99 5.72 -19.73
C PHE A 73 -4.84 7.23 -19.51
N SER A 74 -4.14 7.63 -18.45
CA SER A 74 -3.82 9.02 -18.11
C SER A 74 -2.97 9.68 -19.19
N ASP A 75 -1.95 8.96 -19.67
CA ASP A 75 -1.07 9.44 -20.74
C ASP A 75 -1.82 9.59 -22.08
N LYS A 76 -2.80 8.73 -22.35
CA LYS A 76 -3.61 8.79 -23.58
C LYS A 76 -4.61 9.95 -23.57
N ILE A 77 -5.26 10.24 -22.44
CA ILE A 77 -6.29 11.28 -22.33
C ILE A 77 -5.68 12.66 -22.14
N GLY A 78 -4.55 12.78 -21.45
CA GLY A 78 -3.89 14.04 -21.13
C GLY A 78 -4.65 14.95 -20.14
N LYS A 79 -5.78 14.49 -19.58
CA LYS A 79 -6.62 15.22 -18.58
C LYS A 79 -6.38 14.60 -17.19
N ARG A 80 -5.26 14.95 -16.58
CA ARG A 80 -4.77 14.31 -15.36
C ARG A 80 -5.61 14.63 -14.13
N LYS A 81 -6.06 15.89 -13.98
CA LYS A 81 -6.94 16.30 -12.88
C LYS A 81 -8.26 15.56 -12.90
N VAL A 82 -8.90 15.44 -14.05
CA VAL A 82 -10.22 14.76 -14.18
C VAL A 82 -10.10 13.31 -13.72
N LEU A 83 -9.06 12.59 -14.15
CA LEU A 83 -8.84 11.21 -13.73
C LEU A 83 -8.52 11.10 -12.23
N ALA A 84 -7.70 12.00 -11.69
CA ALA A 84 -7.42 12.02 -10.26
C ALA A 84 -8.70 12.25 -9.44
N VAL A 85 -9.51 13.26 -9.81
CA VAL A 85 -10.81 13.55 -9.15
C VAL A 85 -11.74 12.35 -9.24
N SER A 86 -11.88 11.72 -10.41
CA SER A 86 -12.75 10.53 -10.55
C SER A 86 -12.29 9.38 -9.63
N GLY A 87 -10.98 9.14 -9.53
CA GLY A 87 -10.45 8.11 -8.63
C GLY A 87 -10.70 8.42 -7.14
N TYR A 88 -10.53 9.68 -6.72
CA TYR A 88 -10.89 10.10 -5.35
C TYR A 88 -12.40 9.98 -5.11
N SER A 89 -13.23 10.34 -6.08
CA SER A 89 -14.70 10.25 -5.99
C SER A 89 -15.17 8.81 -5.87
N ILE A 90 -14.65 7.88 -6.69
CA ILE A 90 -14.98 6.45 -6.61
C ILE A 90 -14.68 5.91 -5.20
N SER A 91 -13.48 6.19 -4.68
CA SER A 91 -13.05 5.77 -3.34
C SER A 91 -13.96 6.37 -2.25
N THR A 92 -14.33 7.64 -2.39
CA THR A 92 -15.18 8.35 -1.42
C THR A 92 -16.61 7.81 -1.42
N VAL A 93 -17.20 7.59 -2.60
CA VAL A 93 -18.57 7.05 -2.75
C VAL A 93 -18.66 5.61 -2.24
N ALA A 94 -17.59 4.82 -2.39
CA ALA A 94 -17.58 3.44 -1.93
C ALA A 94 -17.65 3.32 -0.39
N LYS A 95 -16.99 4.20 0.36
CA LYS A 95 -16.82 4.07 1.82
C LYS A 95 -18.11 4.03 2.65
N PRO A 96 -19.14 4.86 2.39
CA PRO A 96 -20.40 4.78 3.12
C PRO A 96 -21.08 3.41 3.07
N PHE A 97 -20.86 2.64 1.99
CA PHE A 97 -21.43 1.30 1.86
C PHE A 97 -20.84 0.29 2.84
N LEU A 98 -19.71 0.58 3.50
CA LEU A 98 -19.21 -0.23 4.61
C LEU A 98 -20.19 -0.23 5.80
N TYR A 99 -20.91 0.84 6.01
CA TYR A 99 -21.96 0.91 7.04
C TYR A 99 -23.06 -0.13 6.80
N LEU A 100 -23.40 -0.36 5.52
CA LEU A 100 -24.44 -1.29 5.10
C LEU A 100 -23.94 -2.72 4.92
N ALA A 101 -22.63 -2.94 4.95
CA ALA A 101 -22.03 -4.24 4.68
C ALA A 101 -22.33 -5.23 5.82
N SER A 102 -23.36 -6.05 5.64
CA SER A 102 -23.79 -7.11 6.57
C SER A 102 -23.23 -8.49 6.25
N ALA A 103 -22.55 -8.62 5.10
CA ALA A 103 -21.89 -9.84 4.64
C ALA A 103 -20.51 -9.51 4.08
N TRP A 104 -19.60 -10.48 4.09
CA TRP A 104 -18.22 -10.29 3.59
C TRP A 104 -18.16 -9.86 2.11
N GLY A 105 -19.11 -10.31 1.28
CA GLY A 105 -19.21 -9.90 -0.13
C GLY A 105 -19.43 -8.39 -0.30
N GLY A 106 -20.19 -7.75 0.59
CA GLY A 106 -20.35 -6.29 0.62
C GLY A 106 -19.05 -5.59 0.97
N VAL A 107 -18.29 -6.09 1.95
CA VAL A 107 -16.97 -5.57 2.30
C VAL A 107 -16.00 -5.72 1.14
N LEU A 108 -15.99 -6.88 0.47
CA LEU A 108 -15.16 -7.13 -0.71
C LEU A 108 -15.47 -6.15 -1.84
N ALA A 109 -16.76 -5.93 -2.15
CA ALA A 109 -17.18 -5.00 -3.20
C ALA A 109 -16.72 -3.57 -2.91
N VAL A 110 -16.87 -3.09 -1.68
CA VAL A 110 -16.41 -1.76 -1.26
C VAL A 110 -14.89 -1.64 -1.35
N ARG A 111 -14.17 -2.66 -0.88
CA ARG A 111 -12.70 -2.69 -0.95
C ARG A 111 -12.21 -2.67 -2.40
N PHE A 112 -12.83 -3.46 -3.26
CA PHE A 112 -12.51 -3.49 -4.69
C PHE A 112 -12.74 -2.11 -5.34
N ALA A 113 -13.90 -1.47 -5.10
CA ALA A 113 -14.21 -0.14 -5.61
C ALA A 113 -13.23 0.92 -5.09
N ASP A 114 -12.88 0.87 -3.79
CA ASP A 114 -11.89 1.78 -3.22
C ASP A 114 -10.51 1.61 -3.87
N ARG A 115 -10.06 0.36 -4.09
CA ARG A 115 -8.77 0.07 -4.72
C ARG A 115 -8.74 0.44 -6.21
N LEU A 116 -9.85 0.29 -6.92
CA LEU A 116 -10.02 0.84 -8.25
C LEU A 116 -9.83 2.36 -8.23
N GLY A 117 -10.53 3.06 -7.34
CA GLY A 117 -10.37 4.51 -7.17
C GLY A 117 -8.93 4.90 -6.83
N LYS A 118 -8.25 4.16 -5.92
CA LYS A 118 -6.84 4.38 -5.56
C LYS A 118 -5.91 4.20 -6.76
N GLY A 119 -6.07 3.13 -7.53
CA GLY A 119 -5.28 2.87 -8.72
C GLY A 119 -5.44 3.99 -9.76
N VAL A 120 -6.68 4.41 -10.04
CA VAL A 120 -6.98 5.48 -11.00
C VAL A 120 -6.35 6.81 -10.56
N ARG A 121 -6.49 7.20 -9.28
CA ARG A 121 -5.99 8.50 -8.81
C ARG A 121 -4.48 8.57 -8.70
N SER A 122 -3.80 7.48 -8.29
CA SER A 122 -2.38 7.53 -7.93
C SER A 122 -1.49 7.94 -9.10
N SER A 123 -1.61 7.25 -10.24
CA SER A 123 -0.82 7.56 -11.43
C SER A 123 -1.11 8.94 -11.99
N SER A 124 -2.40 9.33 -12.06
CA SER A 124 -2.82 10.62 -12.60
C SER A 124 -2.39 11.78 -11.72
N ARG A 125 -2.45 11.63 -10.38
CA ARG A 125 -1.98 12.60 -9.40
C ARG A 125 -0.47 12.80 -9.49
N ASP A 126 0.29 11.72 -9.50
CA ASP A 126 1.75 11.78 -9.53
C ASP A 126 2.25 12.43 -10.83
N ALA A 127 1.58 12.13 -11.94
CA ALA A 127 1.84 12.79 -13.22
C ALA A 127 1.49 14.29 -13.17
N LEU A 128 0.37 14.67 -12.57
CA LEU A 128 -0.03 16.08 -12.40
C LEU A 128 0.99 16.86 -11.55
N ILE A 129 1.52 16.26 -10.47
CA ILE A 129 2.59 16.84 -9.66
C ILE A 129 3.84 17.04 -10.53
N ALA A 130 4.26 16.00 -11.26
CA ALA A 130 5.46 16.06 -12.10
C ALA A 130 5.38 17.14 -13.19
N ASP A 131 4.19 17.34 -13.80
CA ASP A 131 3.98 18.38 -14.81
C ASP A 131 3.94 19.80 -14.23
N SER A 132 3.58 19.92 -12.95
CA SER A 132 3.47 21.22 -12.26
C SER A 132 4.82 21.81 -11.82
N ILE A 133 5.93 21.04 -11.87
CA ILE A 133 7.22 21.42 -11.29
C ILE A 133 8.38 21.21 -12.26
N SER A 134 9.52 21.85 -12.00
CA SER A 134 10.77 21.59 -12.71
C SER A 134 11.40 20.25 -12.31
N GLU A 135 12.30 19.70 -13.13
CA GLU A 135 13.00 18.45 -12.80
C GLU A 135 13.82 18.54 -11.51
N THR A 136 14.41 19.72 -11.25
CA THR A 136 15.22 19.99 -10.06
C THR A 136 14.38 20.06 -8.77
N GLU A 137 13.08 20.31 -8.87
CA GLU A 137 12.14 20.40 -7.74
C GLU A 137 11.45 19.06 -7.42
N ARG A 138 11.59 18.02 -8.28
CA ARG A 138 10.86 16.73 -8.14
C ARG A 138 11.07 16.06 -6.79
N GLY A 139 12.31 15.97 -6.34
CA GLY A 139 12.61 15.33 -5.04
C GLY A 139 11.91 16.01 -3.88
N ARG A 140 11.94 17.36 -3.84
CA ARG A 140 11.29 18.16 -2.80
C ARG A 140 9.76 18.06 -2.85
N ALA A 141 9.18 18.07 -4.05
CA ALA A 141 7.74 17.98 -4.24
C ALA A 141 7.17 16.62 -3.84
N PHE A 142 7.78 15.52 -4.32
CA PHE A 142 7.37 14.18 -3.93
C PHE A 142 7.68 13.88 -2.46
N GLY A 143 8.74 14.44 -1.91
CA GLY A 143 9.06 14.38 -0.48
C GLY A 143 7.98 15.03 0.38
N LEU A 144 7.55 16.25 0.05
CA LEU A 144 6.45 16.93 0.74
C LEU A 144 5.15 16.14 0.63
N HIS A 145 4.81 15.67 -0.57
CA HIS A 145 3.63 14.85 -0.79
C HIS A 145 3.66 13.58 0.06
N ARG A 146 4.79 12.86 0.11
CA ARG A 146 4.94 11.64 0.92
C ARG A 146 4.83 11.91 2.41
N THR A 147 5.38 13.04 2.88
CA THR A 147 5.23 13.45 4.29
C THR A 147 3.76 13.65 4.65
N MET A 148 3.00 14.35 3.79
CA MET A 148 1.57 14.57 4.00
C MET A 148 0.78 13.25 3.99
N ASP A 149 1.08 12.36 3.05
CA ASP A 149 0.52 11.00 2.93
C ASP A 149 0.71 10.21 4.25
N THR A 150 1.97 10.12 4.72
CA THR A 150 2.31 9.40 5.96
C THR A 150 1.69 10.05 7.20
N THR A 151 1.63 11.39 7.25
CA THR A 151 0.96 12.12 8.33
C THR A 151 -0.54 11.80 8.34
N GLY A 152 -1.18 11.74 7.17
CA GLY A 152 -2.57 11.34 7.02
C GLY A 152 -2.82 9.92 7.54
N ALA A 153 -1.96 8.96 7.18
CA ALA A 153 -2.06 7.59 7.65
C ALA A 153 -1.93 7.50 9.18
N PHE A 154 -0.95 8.18 9.75
CA PHE A 154 -0.79 8.25 11.22
C PHE A 154 -2.03 8.81 11.90
N LEU A 155 -2.55 9.96 11.43
CA LEU A 155 -3.73 10.61 12.00
C LEU A 155 -4.98 9.73 11.87
N GLY A 156 -5.15 9.02 10.77
CA GLY A 156 -6.28 8.11 10.56
C GLY A 156 -6.32 6.98 11.59
N ILE A 157 -5.19 6.31 11.81
CA ILE A 157 -5.08 5.24 12.81
C ILE A 157 -5.25 5.82 14.22
N PHE A 158 -4.66 7.00 14.50
CA PHE A 158 -4.80 7.66 15.79
C PHE A 158 -6.25 8.02 16.12
N ILE A 159 -7.00 8.56 15.15
CA ILE A 159 -8.44 8.85 15.34
C ILE A 159 -9.22 7.56 15.57
N ALA A 160 -8.93 6.48 14.83
CA ALA A 160 -9.57 5.19 15.08
C ALA A 160 -9.29 4.67 16.50
N ALA A 161 -8.03 4.75 16.96
CA ALA A 161 -7.64 4.37 18.31
C ALA A 161 -8.35 5.22 19.38
N LEU A 162 -8.46 6.53 19.15
CA LEU A 162 -9.17 7.44 20.07
C LEU A 162 -10.66 7.10 20.15
N VAL A 163 -11.33 6.85 19.02
CA VAL A 163 -12.75 6.45 19.01
C VAL A 163 -12.95 5.11 19.72
N VAL A 164 -12.08 4.13 19.45
CA VAL A 164 -12.11 2.83 20.14
C VAL A 164 -11.94 3.00 21.64
N TRP A 165 -10.97 3.80 22.07
CA TRP A 165 -10.72 4.06 23.50
C TRP A 165 -11.90 4.73 24.18
N LEU A 166 -12.50 5.76 23.55
CA LEU A 166 -13.63 6.51 24.11
C LEU A 166 -14.93 5.69 24.19
N VAL A 167 -15.17 4.79 23.23
CA VAL A 167 -16.43 4.06 23.12
C VAL A 167 -16.37 2.67 23.78
N LEU A 168 -15.25 1.96 23.61
CA LEU A 168 -15.10 0.57 24.10
C LEU A 168 -14.20 0.46 25.33
N GLY A 169 -13.39 1.48 25.60
CA GLY A 169 -12.36 1.41 26.64
C GLY A 169 -11.09 0.68 26.19
N ALA A 170 -10.08 0.65 27.09
CA ALA A 170 -8.75 0.16 26.74
C ALA A 170 -8.62 -1.38 26.71
N GLY A 171 -9.50 -2.11 27.38
CA GLY A 171 -9.39 -3.56 27.60
C GLY A 171 -10.20 -4.41 26.62
N THR A 172 -11.00 -3.82 25.74
CA THR A 172 -11.87 -4.56 24.83
C THR A 172 -11.06 -5.21 23.70
N ILE A 173 -11.24 -6.51 23.52
CA ILE A 173 -10.56 -7.30 22.49
C ILE A 173 -11.32 -7.24 21.17
N ASP A 174 -12.63 -7.42 21.20
CA ASP A 174 -13.44 -7.56 19.99
C ASP A 174 -13.96 -6.22 19.47
N LEU A 175 -13.87 -6.06 18.16
CA LEU A 175 -14.51 -4.95 17.45
C LEU A 175 -16.03 -5.17 17.41
N THR A 176 -16.80 -4.16 17.80
CA THR A 176 -18.26 -4.19 17.68
C THR A 176 -18.73 -3.57 16.36
N ARG A 177 -19.91 -4.01 15.88
CA ARG A 177 -20.54 -3.45 14.68
C ARG A 177 -20.77 -1.94 14.83
N GLY A 178 -21.22 -1.47 15.99
CA GLY A 178 -21.49 -0.06 16.23
C GLY A 178 -20.27 0.84 16.08
N VAL A 179 -19.13 0.43 16.64
CA VAL A 179 -17.86 1.18 16.48
C VAL A 179 -17.39 1.19 15.05
N PHE A 180 -17.45 0.04 14.36
CA PHE A 180 -17.10 -0.02 12.94
C PHE A 180 -17.97 0.91 12.08
N GLN A 181 -19.29 0.91 12.31
CA GLN A 181 -20.23 1.77 11.63
C GLN A 181 -20.02 3.25 11.93
N THR A 182 -19.70 3.61 13.18
CA THR A 182 -19.34 4.98 13.55
C THR A 182 -18.11 5.45 12.77
N LEU A 183 -17.07 4.63 12.70
CA LEU A 183 -15.86 4.95 11.95
C LEU A 183 -16.11 4.95 10.42
N ALA A 184 -17.01 4.09 9.91
CA ALA A 184 -17.41 4.08 8.52
C ALA A 184 -18.12 5.38 8.09
N TRP A 185 -18.87 6.02 8.98
CA TRP A 185 -19.44 7.35 8.74
C TRP A 185 -18.41 8.46 8.95
N ALA A 186 -17.64 8.39 10.03
CA ALA A 186 -16.63 9.41 10.34
C ALA A 186 -15.59 9.56 9.23
N CYS A 187 -15.17 8.45 8.61
CA CYS A 187 -14.19 8.46 7.53
C CYS A 187 -14.69 9.12 6.24
N VAL A 188 -16.01 9.28 6.06
CA VAL A 188 -16.60 9.97 4.89
C VAL A 188 -16.27 11.45 4.90
N ILE A 189 -16.22 12.08 6.07
CA ILE A 189 -15.96 13.52 6.20
C ILE A 189 -14.63 13.92 5.55
N PRO A 190 -13.47 13.40 5.98
CA PRO A 190 -12.21 13.74 5.34
C PRO A 190 -12.14 13.28 3.87
N ALA A 191 -12.82 12.19 3.48
CA ALA A 191 -12.86 11.75 2.10
C ALA A 191 -13.58 12.76 1.19
N VAL A 192 -14.73 13.28 1.61
CA VAL A 192 -15.49 14.31 0.86
C VAL A 192 -14.70 15.60 0.78
N LEU A 193 -14.09 16.04 1.89
CA LEU A 193 -13.22 17.22 1.91
C LEU A 193 -12.05 17.06 0.94
N ALA A 194 -11.43 15.89 0.84
CA ALA A 194 -10.36 15.60 -0.10
C ALA A 194 -10.81 15.79 -1.55
N VAL A 195 -12.00 15.28 -1.93
CA VAL A 195 -12.56 15.45 -3.28
C VAL A 195 -12.84 16.91 -3.58
N ILE A 196 -13.44 17.64 -2.65
CA ILE A 196 -13.74 19.07 -2.79
C ILE A 196 -12.45 19.88 -2.99
N LEU A 197 -11.43 19.65 -2.16
CA LEU A 197 -10.13 20.31 -2.29
C LEU A 197 -9.48 20.01 -3.65
N MET A 198 -9.45 18.75 -4.05
CA MET A 198 -8.90 18.35 -5.35
C MET A 198 -9.64 19.02 -6.50
N GLN A 199 -10.97 19.12 -6.42
CA GLN A 199 -11.80 19.73 -7.46
C GLN A 199 -11.62 21.26 -7.54
N ILE A 200 -11.53 21.94 -6.41
CA ILE A 200 -11.53 23.41 -6.37
C ILE A 200 -10.13 24.01 -6.48
N LEU A 201 -9.18 23.47 -5.71
CA LEU A 201 -7.87 24.11 -5.52
C LEU A 201 -6.78 23.59 -6.46
N VAL A 202 -6.90 22.35 -6.94
CA VAL A 202 -5.94 21.80 -7.90
C VAL A 202 -6.32 22.22 -9.31
N HIS A 203 -5.36 22.57 -10.14
CA HIS A 203 -5.60 23.00 -11.50
C HIS A 203 -4.96 22.04 -12.50
N GLU A 204 -5.64 21.84 -13.65
CA GLU A 204 -5.08 21.08 -14.76
C GLU A 204 -3.84 21.79 -15.29
N VAL A 205 -2.79 21.04 -15.52
CA VAL A 205 -1.54 21.53 -16.13
C VAL A 205 -1.35 20.76 -17.44
N LYS A 206 -0.98 21.47 -18.50
CA LYS A 206 -0.67 20.83 -19.78
C LYS A 206 0.56 19.91 -19.60
N PRO A 207 0.53 18.69 -20.13
CA PRO A 207 1.69 17.82 -20.11
C PRO A 207 2.89 18.52 -20.73
N LYS A 208 4.05 18.47 -20.07
CA LYS A 208 5.30 19.06 -20.58
C LYS A 208 5.82 18.37 -21.83
N GLU A 209 5.58 17.06 -21.91
CA GLU A 209 5.85 16.29 -23.13
C GLU A 209 4.52 16.01 -23.84
N ALA A 210 4.55 16.13 -25.18
CA ALA A 210 3.41 15.67 -25.98
C ALA A 210 3.09 14.23 -25.61
N PRO A 211 1.78 13.82 -25.57
CA PRO A 211 1.42 12.46 -25.29
C PRO A 211 2.24 11.57 -26.24
N ARG A 212 3.21 10.83 -25.71
CA ARG A 212 3.91 9.81 -26.50
C ARG A 212 2.82 8.95 -27.07
N ALA A 213 2.71 8.93 -28.43
CA ALA A 213 1.71 8.12 -29.12
C ALA A 213 1.69 6.76 -28.43
N ALA A 214 0.55 6.43 -27.80
CA ALA A 214 0.43 5.24 -26.96
C ALA A 214 0.74 4.02 -27.83
N THR A 215 2.02 3.74 -27.97
CA THR A 215 2.52 2.56 -28.64
C THR A 215 1.94 1.38 -27.89
N ARG A 216 1.26 0.54 -28.62
CA ARG A 216 0.64 -0.76 -28.31
C ARG A 216 0.68 -1.16 -26.83
N PHE A 217 -0.44 -1.67 -26.31
CA PHE A 217 -0.54 -2.21 -24.94
C PHE A 217 0.76 -2.93 -24.54
N PRO A 218 1.33 -2.65 -23.36
CA PRO A 218 2.72 -2.98 -23.01
C PRO A 218 3.09 -4.48 -23.08
N LEU A 219 2.13 -5.37 -23.33
CA LEU A 219 2.36 -6.81 -23.41
C LEU A 219 2.75 -7.34 -24.80
N SER A 220 2.58 -6.57 -25.88
CA SER A 220 2.97 -7.01 -27.23
C SER A 220 4.43 -6.64 -27.50
N GLY A 221 5.31 -7.64 -27.57
CA GLY A 221 6.74 -7.45 -27.89
C GLY A 221 7.70 -7.66 -26.74
N ILE A 222 7.25 -8.22 -25.61
CA ILE A 222 8.05 -8.39 -24.38
C ILE A 222 9.16 -9.46 -24.53
N LYS A 223 8.99 -10.44 -25.43
CA LYS A 223 9.99 -11.51 -25.63
C LYS A 223 11.28 -10.94 -26.23
N GLY A 224 12.40 -11.13 -25.53
CA GLY A 224 13.73 -10.74 -25.98
C GLY A 224 14.17 -9.33 -25.61
N VAL A 225 13.30 -8.49 -25.02
CA VAL A 225 13.62 -7.09 -24.70
C VAL A 225 14.23 -6.92 -23.30
N PHE A 226 13.74 -7.71 -22.33
CA PHE A 226 14.27 -7.67 -20.96
C PHE A 226 15.37 -8.71 -20.76
N SER A 227 16.36 -8.36 -19.94
CA SER A 227 17.47 -9.26 -19.59
C SER A 227 16.97 -10.49 -18.82
N THR A 228 17.72 -11.59 -18.91
CA THR A 228 17.46 -12.79 -18.09
C THR A 228 17.44 -12.47 -16.60
N ARG A 229 18.27 -11.53 -16.13
CA ARG A 229 18.29 -11.07 -14.74
C ARG A 229 16.96 -10.46 -14.31
N PHE A 230 16.30 -9.70 -15.17
CA PHE A 230 14.98 -9.13 -14.91
C PHE A 230 13.92 -10.22 -14.70
N TRP A 231 13.89 -11.24 -15.57
CA TRP A 231 12.94 -12.35 -15.45
C TRP A 231 13.19 -13.20 -14.20
N ILE A 232 14.46 -13.49 -13.89
CA ILE A 232 14.83 -14.20 -12.66
C ILE A 232 14.36 -13.40 -11.45
N PHE A 233 14.57 -12.07 -11.43
CA PHE A 233 14.08 -11.22 -10.34
C PHE A 233 12.56 -11.26 -10.19
N LEU A 234 11.80 -11.23 -11.28
CA LEU A 234 10.34 -11.35 -11.23
C LEU A 234 9.87 -12.69 -10.66
N VAL A 235 10.55 -13.79 -11.00
CA VAL A 235 10.23 -15.11 -10.41
C VAL A 235 10.54 -15.14 -8.91
N ILE A 236 11.68 -14.63 -8.48
CA ILE A 236 12.04 -14.53 -7.07
C ILE A 236 11.05 -13.64 -6.31
N LEU A 237 10.66 -12.52 -6.92
CA LEU A 237 9.65 -11.62 -6.40
C LEU A 237 8.28 -12.30 -6.25
N ALA A 238 7.89 -13.14 -7.23
CA ALA A 238 6.68 -13.93 -7.16
C ALA A 238 6.67 -14.88 -5.96
N VAL A 239 7.77 -15.61 -5.77
CA VAL A 239 7.94 -16.51 -4.61
C VAL A 239 7.82 -15.73 -3.30
N PHE A 240 8.50 -14.57 -3.19
CA PHE A 240 8.40 -13.71 -2.02
C PHE A 240 6.96 -13.25 -1.75
N ASN A 241 6.28 -12.73 -2.78
CA ASN A 241 4.94 -12.15 -2.61
C ASN A 241 3.84 -13.21 -2.38
N LEU A 242 4.03 -14.45 -2.82
CA LEU A 242 3.18 -15.58 -2.41
C LEU A 242 3.25 -15.80 -0.90
N GLY A 243 4.43 -15.64 -0.30
CA GLY A 243 4.64 -15.76 1.16
C GLY A 243 4.28 -14.50 1.93
N SER A 244 4.37 -13.32 1.31
CA SER A 244 4.11 -12.07 2.02
C SER A 244 2.62 -11.85 2.29
N MET A 245 1.72 -12.45 1.51
CA MET A 245 0.26 -12.36 1.72
C MET A 245 -0.20 -10.89 1.87
N PRO A 246 -1.45 -10.56 2.18
CA PRO A 246 -1.83 -9.26 2.72
C PRO A 246 -1.37 -9.15 4.19
N ALA A 247 -0.07 -8.92 4.40
CA ALA A 247 0.61 -9.01 5.69
C ALA A 247 -0.15 -8.30 6.82
N ASN A 248 -0.60 -7.07 6.58
CA ASN A 248 -1.32 -6.28 7.58
C ASN A 248 -2.56 -7.01 8.14
N TYR A 249 -3.26 -7.80 7.32
CA TYR A 249 -4.44 -8.53 7.78
C TYR A 249 -4.06 -9.67 8.72
N PHE A 250 -3.06 -10.46 8.36
CA PHE A 250 -2.65 -11.62 9.15
C PHE A 250 -1.95 -11.24 10.46
N VAL A 251 -1.10 -10.19 10.46
CA VAL A 251 -0.43 -9.75 11.69
C VAL A 251 -1.41 -9.11 12.68
N ILE A 252 -2.44 -8.39 12.21
CA ILE A 252 -3.54 -7.88 13.04
C ILE A 252 -4.31 -9.04 13.69
N MET A 253 -4.63 -10.06 12.90
CA MET A 253 -5.34 -11.24 13.42
C MET A 253 -4.49 -12.03 14.41
N ARG A 254 -3.17 -12.14 14.18
CA ARG A 254 -2.26 -12.79 15.15
C ARG A 254 -2.18 -12.03 16.46
N ALA A 255 -2.15 -10.70 16.42
CA ALA A 255 -2.19 -9.89 17.62
C ALA A 255 -3.46 -10.14 18.44
N GLN A 256 -4.61 -10.22 17.77
CA GLN A 256 -5.89 -10.51 18.43
C GLN A 256 -5.95 -11.95 18.96
N ASP A 257 -5.47 -12.94 18.20
CA ASP A 257 -5.39 -14.35 18.59
C ASP A 257 -4.60 -14.57 19.89
N LEU A 258 -3.59 -13.72 20.14
CA LEU A 258 -2.81 -13.71 21.38
C LEU A 258 -3.42 -12.85 22.49
N GLY A 259 -4.66 -12.41 22.33
CA GLY A 259 -5.42 -11.65 23.35
C GLY A 259 -5.08 -10.17 23.40
N SER A 260 -4.46 -9.58 22.36
CA SER A 260 -4.21 -8.14 22.34
C SER A 260 -5.53 -7.36 22.30
N PRO A 261 -5.77 -6.42 23.22
CA PRO A 261 -6.89 -5.49 23.12
C PRO A 261 -6.86 -4.71 21.82
N LEU A 262 -8.03 -4.37 21.28
CA LEU A 262 -8.18 -3.66 20.02
C LEU A 262 -7.38 -2.35 19.97
N LEU A 263 -7.36 -1.60 21.08
CA LEU A 263 -6.54 -0.39 21.21
C LEU A 263 -5.05 -0.69 21.00
N GLN A 264 -4.54 -1.77 21.59
CA GLN A 264 -3.13 -2.15 21.44
C GLN A 264 -2.80 -2.53 20.00
N VAL A 265 -3.70 -3.24 19.30
CA VAL A 265 -3.53 -3.56 17.88
C VAL A 265 -3.39 -2.29 17.03
N LEU A 266 -4.21 -1.28 17.28
CA LEU A 266 -4.09 0.02 16.59
C LEU A 266 -2.80 0.75 16.94
N LEU A 267 -2.35 0.70 18.19
CA LEU A 267 -1.08 1.30 18.63
C LEU A 267 0.15 0.54 18.03
N MET A 268 0.06 -0.77 17.82
CA MET A 268 1.08 -1.54 17.09
C MET A 268 1.20 -1.08 15.63
N LEU A 269 0.09 -0.75 14.97
CA LEU A 269 0.09 -0.17 13.62
C LEU A 269 0.69 1.25 13.62
N VAL A 270 0.44 2.05 14.66
CA VAL A 270 1.12 3.35 14.85
C VAL A 270 2.63 3.16 14.98
N LEU A 271 3.07 2.21 15.80
CA LEU A 271 4.49 1.86 15.95
C LEU A 271 5.10 1.43 14.60
N PHE A 272 4.44 0.53 13.87
CA PHE A 272 4.87 0.11 12.54
C PHE A 272 5.10 1.31 11.60
N ASN A 273 4.12 2.23 11.51
CA ASN A 273 4.22 3.40 10.65
C ASN A 273 5.30 4.38 11.10
N ALA A 274 5.47 4.58 12.41
CA ALA A 274 6.52 5.45 12.96
C ALA A 274 7.92 4.90 12.65
N VAL A 275 8.14 3.61 12.86
CA VAL A 275 9.42 2.95 12.54
C VAL A 275 9.67 2.95 11.04
N TYR A 276 8.65 2.64 10.22
CA TYR A 276 8.73 2.71 8.76
C TYR A 276 9.15 4.11 8.29
N ALA A 277 8.52 5.16 8.77
CA ALA A 277 8.83 6.54 8.40
C ALA A 277 10.27 6.94 8.81
N ALA A 278 10.67 6.60 10.04
CA ALA A 278 12.00 6.92 10.56
C ALA A 278 13.13 6.15 9.82
N ALA A 279 12.88 4.89 9.45
CA ALA A 279 13.88 4.05 8.80
C ALA A 279 13.97 4.24 7.28
N SER A 280 12.93 4.76 6.60
CA SER A 280 12.85 4.82 5.14
C SER A 280 14.02 5.57 4.50
N LEU A 281 14.37 6.76 5.00
CA LEU A 281 15.48 7.56 4.46
C LEU A 281 16.84 6.91 4.73
N PRO A 282 17.19 6.48 5.96
CA PRO A 282 18.44 5.78 6.22
C PRO A 282 18.61 4.52 5.37
N MET A 283 17.56 3.72 5.19
CA MET A 283 17.62 2.49 4.40
C MET A 283 17.76 2.76 2.89
N GLY A 284 17.18 3.83 2.39
CA GLY A 284 17.40 4.29 1.02
C GLY A 284 18.88 4.64 0.78
N ILE A 285 19.47 5.46 1.65
CA ILE A 285 20.90 5.81 1.59
C ILE A 285 21.79 4.57 1.70
N LEU A 286 21.43 3.63 2.58
CA LEU A 286 22.17 2.37 2.74
C LEU A 286 22.15 1.54 1.45
N SER A 287 21.02 1.52 0.73
CA SER A 287 20.87 0.78 -0.52
C SER A 287 21.74 1.35 -1.64
N ASP A 288 21.96 2.65 -1.67
CA ASP A 288 22.81 3.29 -2.64
C ASP A 288 24.31 2.99 -2.38
N LYS A 289 24.69 2.76 -1.09
CA LYS A 289 26.08 2.46 -0.68
C LYS A 289 26.44 0.96 -0.78
N LEU A 290 25.57 0.08 -0.32
CA LEU A 290 25.82 -1.37 -0.24
C LEU A 290 25.40 -2.14 -1.50
N GLY A 291 24.68 -1.49 -2.39
CA GLY A 291 24.04 -2.12 -3.56
C GLY A 291 22.66 -2.70 -3.23
N ARG A 292 21.74 -2.55 -4.19
CA ARG A 292 20.32 -2.86 -4.01
C ARG A 292 20.04 -4.32 -3.71
N ARG A 293 20.81 -5.23 -4.35
CA ARG A 293 20.70 -6.69 -4.15
C ARG A 293 20.95 -7.08 -2.69
N ARG A 294 22.04 -6.58 -2.09
CA ARG A 294 22.40 -6.91 -0.69
C ARG A 294 21.37 -6.38 0.29
N VAL A 295 20.88 -5.17 0.03
CA VAL A 295 19.88 -4.54 0.90
C VAL A 295 18.53 -5.23 0.79
N LEU A 296 18.10 -5.68 -0.41
CA LEU A 296 16.91 -6.52 -0.57
C LEU A 296 17.05 -7.87 0.15
N ALA A 297 18.22 -8.53 0.03
CA ALA A 297 18.47 -9.77 0.75
C ALA A 297 18.38 -9.58 2.27
N LEU A 298 18.94 -8.47 2.80
CA LEU A 298 18.81 -8.10 4.21
C LEU A 298 17.33 -7.89 4.60
N GLY A 299 16.58 -7.14 3.81
CA GLY A 299 15.15 -6.91 4.05
C GLY A 299 14.34 -8.20 4.09
N TRP A 300 14.54 -9.11 3.14
CA TRP A 300 13.88 -10.41 3.13
C TRP A 300 14.33 -11.35 4.25
N SER A 301 15.58 -11.24 4.69
CA SER A 301 16.05 -11.94 5.89
C SER A 301 15.35 -11.45 7.15
N ILE A 302 15.22 -10.12 7.32
CA ILE A 302 14.46 -9.53 8.43
C ILE A 302 13.01 -9.99 8.38
N TYR A 303 12.36 -9.96 7.20
CA TYR A 303 10.99 -10.46 7.04
C TYR A 303 10.86 -11.93 7.47
N THR A 304 11.76 -12.79 7.02
CA THR A 304 11.79 -14.20 7.41
C THR A 304 11.85 -14.37 8.93
N LEU A 305 12.76 -13.65 9.59
CA LEU A 305 12.90 -13.70 11.05
C LEU A 305 11.67 -13.15 11.78
N VAL A 306 11.08 -12.07 11.27
CA VAL A 306 9.85 -11.49 11.83
C VAL A 306 8.68 -12.47 11.72
N TYR A 307 8.53 -13.15 10.58
CA TYR A 307 7.46 -14.12 10.39
C TYR A 307 7.67 -15.40 11.24
N VAL A 308 8.91 -15.86 11.41
CA VAL A 308 9.23 -16.89 12.40
C VAL A 308 8.89 -16.37 13.81
N GLY A 309 9.19 -15.11 14.11
CA GLY A 309 8.82 -14.48 15.38
C GLY A 309 7.30 -14.46 15.62
N PHE A 310 6.49 -14.14 14.61
CA PHE A 310 5.02 -14.23 14.71
C PHE A 310 4.54 -15.67 14.91
N ALA A 311 5.16 -16.65 14.23
CA ALA A 311 4.83 -18.06 14.40
C ALA A 311 5.07 -18.55 15.83
N LEU A 312 6.21 -18.15 16.42
CA LEU A 312 6.64 -18.53 17.76
C LEU A 312 6.06 -17.64 18.87
N SER A 313 5.37 -16.54 18.53
CA SER A 313 4.86 -15.61 19.52
C SER A 313 3.81 -16.27 20.42
N SER A 314 4.01 -16.15 21.73
CA SER A 314 3.13 -16.67 22.79
C SER A 314 2.60 -15.55 23.70
N THR A 315 3.11 -14.35 23.58
CA THR A 315 2.72 -13.19 24.38
C THR A 315 2.55 -11.95 23.50
N VAL A 316 1.75 -11.00 23.96
CA VAL A 316 1.50 -9.74 23.28
C VAL A 316 2.78 -8.93 23.05
N TRP A 317 3.79 -9.03 23.94
CA TRP A 317 5.06 -8.33 23.80
C TRP A 317 5.90 -8.81 22.60
N HIS A 318 5.86 -10.11 22.27
CA HIS A 318 6.50 -10.62 21.06
C HIS A 318 5.90 -9.98 19.80
N VAL A 319 4.58 -9.74 19.81
CA VAL A 319 3.87 -9.10 18.70
C VAL A 319 4.28 -7.63 18.56
N TRP A 320 4.40 -6.88 19.67
CA TRP A 320 4.89 -5.50 19.65
C TRP A 320 6.28 -5.40 19.00
N LEU A 321 7.20 -6.25 19.42
CA LEU A 321 8.54 -6.29 18.82
C LEU A 321 8.48 -6.62 17.33
N ALA A 322 7.68 -7.61 16.96
CA ALA A 322 7.53 -8.03 15.57
C ALA A 322 6.95 -6.92 14.67
N PHE A 323 5.97 -6.12 15.16
CA PHE A 323 5.45 -4.95 14.42
C PHE A 323 6.52 -3.86 14.23
N GLY A 324 7.36 -3.60 15.22
CA GLY A 324 8.49 -2.68 15.07
C GLY A 324 9.49 -3.16 14.01
N CYS A 325 9.87 -4.43 14.05
CA CYS A 325 10.78 -5.03 13.05
C CYS A 325 10.16 -5.08 11.65
N LEU A 326 8.84 -5.28 11.54
CA LEU A 326 8.12 -5.25 10.28
C LEU A 326 8.17 -3.84 9.65
N GLY A 327 8.16 -2.78 10.46
CA GLY A 327 8.36 -1.41 10.00
C GLY A 327 9.75 -1.19 9.37
N ILE A 328 10.80 -1.76 9.97
CA ILE A 328 12.17 -1.74 9.40
C ILE A 328 12.20 -2.47 8.06
N TYR A 329 11.62 -3.68 8.00
CA TYR A 329 11.51 -4.44 6.76
C TYR A 329 10.83 -3.64 5.65
N ALA A 330 9.68 -3.04 5.93
CA ALA A 330 8.93 -2.26 4.95
C ALA A 330 9.75 -1.07 4.42
N ALA A 331 10.47 -0.37 5.31
CA ALA A 331 11.36 0.73 4.96
C ALA A 331 12.49 0.30 4.00
N ILE A 332 13.03 -0.91 4.19
CA ILE A 332 14.06 -1.47 3.32
C ILE A 332 13.48 -1.83 1.96
N VAL A 333 12.39 -2.59 1.93
CA VAL A 333 11.99 -3.31 0.70
C VAL A 333 11.17 -2.45 -0.25
N GLU A 334 10.27 -1.60 0.23
CA GLU A 334 9.36 -0.85 -0.66
C GLU A 334 10.08 0.07 -1.65
N GLY A 335 11.07 0.84 -1.18
CA GLY A 335 11.85 1.75 -2.02
C GLY A 335 12.84 1.01 -2.91
N VAL A 336 13.59 0.09 -2.31
CA VAL A 336 14.71 -0.60 -2.96
C VAL A 336 14.25 -1.55 -4.05
N SER A 337 13.11 -2.25 -3.87
CA SER A 337 12.55 -3.13 -4.91
C SER A 337 12.21 -2.36 -6.19
N ARG A 338 11.58 -1.19 -6.08
CA ARG A 338 11.26 -0.33 -7.23
C ARG A 338 12.51 0.19 -7.93
N ALA A 339 13.49 0.61 -7.14
CA ALA A 339 14.76 1.06 -7.68
C ALA A 339 15.50 -0.07 -8.41
N PHE A 340 15.46 -1.29 -7.87
CA PHE A 340 16.09 -2.46 -8.52
C PHE A 340 15.41 -2.84 -9.84
N VAL A 341 14.08 -2.74 -9.94
CA VAL A 341 13.36 -2.89 -11.21
C VAL A 341 13.84 -1.87 -12.25
N ALA A 342 14.01 -0.60 -11.84
CA ALA A 342 14.50 0.46 -12.73
C ALA A 342 15.93 0.21 -13.24
N ASP A 343 16.78 -0.39 -12.39
CA ASP A 343 18.17 -0.72 -12.75
C ASP A 343 18.26 -1.92 -13.72
N LEU A 344 17.31 -2.85 -13.63
CA LEU A 344 17.27 -4.03 -14.50
C LEU A 344 16.57 -3.80 -15.85
N ALA A 345 15.86 -2.68 -16.00
CA ALA A 345 15.06 -2.36 -17.17
C ALA A 345 15.70 -1.27 -18.02
N PRO A 346 15.66 -1.38 -19.38
CA PRO A 346 16.01 -0.29 -20.26
C PRO A 346 15.20 0.98 -19.95
N ALA A 347 15.82 2.17 -20.10
CA ALA A 347 15.20 3.46 -19.73
C ALA A 347 13.84 3.68 -20.43
N GLU A 348 13.75 3.27 -21.71
CA GLU A 348 12.56 3.43 -22.55
C GLU A 348 11.41 2.50 -22.12
N LEU A 349 11.70 1.43 -21.40
CA LEU A 349 10.76 0.37 -21.02
C LEU A 349 10.50 0.28 -19.51
N ARG A 350 10.96 1.26 -18.73
CA ARG A 350 10.75 1.28 -17.27
C ARG A 350 9.27 1.23 -16.89
N GLY A 351 8.41 1.92 -17.64
CA GLY A 351 6.96 1.86 -17.42
C GLY A 351 6.40 0.44 -17.56
N THR A 352 6.81 -0.29 -18.59
CA THR A 352 6.41 -1.71 -18.79
C THR A 352 6.99 -2.61 -17.71
N ALA A 353 8.24 -2.38 -17.30
CA ALA A 353 8.87 -3.14 -16.20
C ALA A 353 8.12 -2.96 -14.87
N TYR A 354 7.73 -1.73 -14.53
CA TYR A 354 6.89 -1.49 -13.37
C TYR A 354 5.50 -2.11 -13.49
N GLY A 355 4.91 -2.10 -14.69
CA GLY A 355 3.64 -2.77 -14.95
C GLY A 355 3.72 -4.27 -14.65
N LEU A 356 4.76 -4.96 -15.16
CA LEU A 356 5.02 -6.38 -14.89
C LEU A 356 5.29 -6.64 -13.40
N TYR A 357 6.11 -5.79 -12.76
CA TYR A 357 6.38 -5.85 -11.33
C TYR A 357 5.09 -5.81 -10.50
N TYR A 358 4.23 -4.80 -10.73
CA TYR A 358 2.98 -4.67 -9.96
C TYR A 358 1.98 -5.79 -10.28
N CYS A 359 1.93 -6.26 -11.53
CA CYS A 359 1.09 -7.40 -11.90
C CYS A 359 1.49 -8.66 -11.14
N VAL A 360 2.79 -8.97 -11.10
CA VAL A 360 3.31 -10.12 -10.34
C VAL A 360 3.02 -9.98 -8.86
N VAL A 361 3.30 -8.82 -8.26
CA VAL A 361 3.01 -8.56 -6.85
C VAL A 361 1.52 -8.76 -6.57
N GLY A 362 0.63 -8.13 -7.35
CA GLY A 362 -0.80 -8.19 -7.12
C GLY A 362 -1.39 -9.60 -7.21
N ILE A 363 -1.00 -10.36 -8.24
CA ILE A 363 -1.46 -11.75 -8.41
C ILE A 363 -0.93 -12.63 -7.28
N CYS A 364 0.34 -12.51 -6.94
CA CYS A 364 0.95 -13.37 -5.92
C CYS A 364 0.43 -13.06 -4.51
N VAL A 365 0.19 -11.79 -4.16
CA VAL A 365 -0.42 -11.41 -2.88
C VAL A 365 -1.87 -11.89 -2.79
N LEU A 366 -2.63 -11.85 -3.90
CA LEU A 366 -3.98 -12.40 -3.94
C LEU A 366 -3.98 -13.92 -3.66
N VAL A 367 -3.18 -14.68 -4.41
CA VAL A 367 -3.07 -16.14 -4.23
C VAL A 367 -2.52 -16.47 -2.84
N GLY A 368 -1.47 -15.78 -2.41
CA GLY A 368 -0.88 -15.94 -1.08
C GLY A 368 -1.87 -15.66 0.05
N GLY A 369 -2.74 -14.66 -0.12
CA GLY A 369 -3.79 -14.34 0.85
C GLY A 369 -4.79 -15.47 1.04
N VAL A 370 -5.30 -16.03 -0.06
CA VAL A 370 -6.22 -17.17 -0.02
C VAL A 370 -5.54 -18.41 0.57
N VAL A 371 -4.34 -18.74 0.09
CA VAL A 371 -3.59 -19.90 0.60
C VAL A 371 -3.25 -19.72 2.09
N GLY A 372 -2.78 -18.53 2.49
CA GLY A 372 -2.47 -18.23 3.88
C GLY A 372 -3.70 -18.33 4.79
N GLY A 373 -4.87 -17.86 4.32
CA GLY A 373 -6.13 -18.01 5.05
C GLY A 373 -6.56 -19.47 5.22
N VAL A 374 -6.48 -20.28 4.16
CA VAL A 374 -6.75 -21.72 4.21
C VAL A 374 -5.80 -22.44 5.17
N VAL A 375 -4.50 -22.11 5.14
CA VAL A 375 -3.50 -22.68 6.07
C VAL A 375 -3.83 -22.30 7.51
N TRP A 376 -4.24 -21.03 7.72
CA TRP A 376 -4.67 -20.57 9.05
C TRP A 376 -5.86 -21.35 9.60
N ASP A 377 -6.90 -21.51 8.79
CA ASP A 377 -8.15 -22.17 9.21
C ASP A 377 -7.97 -23.69 9.39
N LYS A 378 -7.11 -24.34 8.58
CA LYS A 378 -6.95 -25.81 8.58
C LYS A 378 -5.84 -26.33 9.47
N ILE A 379 -4.76 -25.55 9.62
CA ILE A 379 -3.56 -25.99 10.35
C ILE A 379 -3.32 -25.11 11.57
N GLY A 380 -3.53 -23.81 11.43
CA GLY A 380 -3.43 -22.83 12.51
C GLY A 380 -2.58 -21.60 12.18
N PRO A 381 -2.65 -20.58 13.05
CA PRO A 381 -1.96 -19.31 12.84
C PRO A 381 -0.46 -19.44 12.62
N ALA A 382 0.23 -20.22 13.45
CA ALA A 382 1.68 -20.41 13.36
C ALA A 382 2.12 -20.98 12.00
N ALA A 383 1.36 -21.93 11.45
CA ALA A 383 1.66 -22.55 10.16
C ALA A 383 1.62 -21.55 9.01
N THR A 384 0.69 -20.58 9.04
CA THR A 384 0.60 -19.50 8.06
C THR A 384 1.85 -18.64 8.05
N PHE A 385 2.37 -18.28 9.23
CA PHE A 385 3.60 -17.50 9.34
C PHE A 385 4.84 -18.32 8.95
N TYR A 386 4.92 -19.61 9.28
CA TYR A 386 5.99 -20.48 8.79
C TYR A 386 5.97 -20.65 7.28
N PHE A 387 4.79 -20.76 6.67
CA PHE A 387 4.63 -20.77 5.21
C PHE A 387 5.19 -19.50 4.58
N GLY A 388 4.80 -18.33 5.10
CA GLY A 388 5.32 -17.04 4.63
C GLY A 388 6.83 -16.90 4.84
N ALA A 389 7.35 -17.29 6.00
CA ALA A 389 8.78 -17.28 6.31
C ALA A 389 9.58 -18.18 5.37
N GLY A 390 9.08 -19.37 5.07
CA GLY A 390 9.73 -20.32 4.17
C GLY A 390 9.86 -19.76 2.75
N LEU A 391 8.80 -19.19 2.20
CA LEU A 391 8.83 -18.57 0.88
C LEU A 391 9.72 -17.32 0.83
N ALA A 392 9.71 -16.50 1.86
CA ALA A 392 10.59 -15.34 1.98
C ALA A 392 12.07 -15.77 2.06
N PHE A 393 12.38 -16.83 2.80
CA PHE A 393 13.71 -17.41 2.87
C PHE A 393 14.18 -17.95 1.51
N LEU A 394 13.32 -18.68 0.78
CA LEU A 394 13.63 -19.14 -0.57
C LEU A 394 13.89 -17.98 -1.53
N ALA A 395 13.10 -16.91 -1.44
CA ALA A 395 13.32 -15.72 -2.24
C ALA A 395 14.64 -15.02 -1.89
N MET A 396 14.97 -14.94 -0.60
CA MET A 396 16.27 -14.41 -0.14
C MET A 396 17.44 -15.25 -0.66
N LEU A 397 17.37 -16.57 -0.60
CA LEU A 397 18.39 -17.43 -1.21
C LEU A 397 18.46 -17.22 -2.73
N GLY A 398 17.31 -17.10 -3.41
CA GLY A 398 17.24 -16.86 -4.83
C GLY A 398 17.95 -15.57 -5.26
N ILE A 399 17.72 -14.44 -4.56
CA ILE A 399 18.35 -13.18 -4.90
C ILE A 399 19.87 -13.21 -4.67
N VAL A 400 20.33 -13.97 -3.66
CA VAL A 400 21.76 -14.10 -3.33
C VAL A 400 22.47 -15.03 -4.31
N THR A 401 21.84 -16.08 -4.78
CA THR A 401 22.51 -17.12 -5.59
C THR A 401 22.34 -16.92 -7.10
N LEU A 402 21.14 -16.50 -7.54
CA LEU A 402 20.80 -16.45 -8.98
C LEU A 402 21.05 -15.09 -9.62
N ILE A 403 21.05 -14.01 -8.85
CA ILE A 403 21.35 -12.67 -9.35
C ILE A 403 22.81 -12.35 -8.99
N LYS A 404 23.72 -12.52 -9.93
CA LYS A 404 25.13 -12.08 -9.76
C LYS A 404 25.26 -10.58 -10.01
N GLU A 405 26.14 -9.92 -9.30
CA GLU A 405 26.51 -8.49 -9.49
C GLU A 405 27.09 -8.22 -10.87
#